data_ca7b040ed50ee0041589c0505305c866
#
_entry.id   ca7b040ed50ee0041589c0505305c866
#
_cell.length_a   1.000
_cell.length_b   1.000
_cell.length_c   1.000
_cell.angle_alpha   90.00
_cell.angle_beta   90.00
_cell.angle_gamma   90.00
#
_symmetry.space_group_name_H-M   'P 1'
#
loop_
_entity.id
_entity.type
_entity.pdbx_description
1 polymer ?
#
loop_
_entity_poly.entity_id
_entity_poly.type
_entity_poly.pdbx_seq_one_letter_code
_entity_poly.pdbx_strand_id
1 'polypeptide(L)'
;MMFITWIMAAALAMAGTQNPPAASQRFDYLVRADFFAGAAGDEARLAHVMEVCEQVLEQNPNHPEAHVWHGAGLLVRAGGAFRKGDMAAGGPLFDRGLKEMNEALALAPDNPGVLIPRGAVLFEATRNMPPEMARPLVQSAVQNYERALEIQAPAFAALGDHAKGELLFGLAEGWSRLGETEKARRYFERVIADAPSSGQTPKARTWIATGSIPKGSGPQCIGCHK
;
A
#
# COMPACT_ATOMS: atom_id res chain seq x y z
N MET A 1 -70.03 -43.08 17.21
CA MET A 1 -68.99 -43.22 16.26
C MET A 1 -68.52 -41.82 15.84
N MET A 2 -67.45 -41.32 16.49
CA MET A 2 -66.88 -39.99 16.20
C MET A 2 -65.67 -40.16 15.25
N PHE A 3 -65.76 -39.58 14.06
CA PHE A 3 -64.65 -39.50 13.14
C PHE A 3 -63.83 -38.22 13.41
N ILE A 4 -62.57 -38.40 13.84
CA ILE A 4 -61.63 -37.32 14.07
C ILE A 4 -60.84 -37.16 12.76
N THR A 5 -61.03 -36.03 12.05
CA THR A 5 -60.27 -35.64 10.87
C THR A 5 -58.98 -34.94 11.28
N TRP A 6 -57.84 -35.50 10.95
CA TRP A 6 -56.53 -34.88 11.11
C TRP A 6 -56.25 -33.93 9.93
N ILE A 7 -56.06 -32.62 10.23
CA ILE A 7 -55.60 -31.63 9.27
C ILE A 7 -54.10 -31.59 9.39
N MET A 8 -53.38 -32.09 8.37
CA MET A 8 -51.94 -31.89 8.22
C MET A 8 -51.68 -30.46 7.67
N ALA A 9 -51.11 -29.62 8.47
CA ALA A 9 -50.58 -28.31 8.06
C ALA A 9 -49.18 -28.52 7.47
N ALA A 10 -49.02 -28.36 6.16
CA ALA A 10 -47.73 -28.36 5.47
C ALA A 10 -47.08 -26.98 5.70
N ALA A 11 -46.04 -26.94 6.51
CA ALA A 11 -45.18 -25.76 6.65
C ALA A 11 -44.26 -25.65 5.41
N LEU A 12 -44.55 -24.70 4.51
CA LEU A 12 -43.65 -24.32 3.43
C LEU A 12 -42.44 -23.58 4.06
N ALA A 13 -41.31 -24.25 4.14
CA ALA A 13 -40.03 -23.59 4.46
C ALA A 13 -39.64 -22.69 3.28
N MET A 14 -39.79 -21.38 3.44
CA MET A 14 -39.22 -20.38 2.57
C MET A 14 -37.70 -20.43 2.75
N ALA A 15 -36.98 -21.10 1.85
CA ALA A 15 -35.54 -20.98 1.72
C ALA A 15 -35.24 -19.56 1.23
N GLY A 16 -34.94 -18.68 2.16
CA GLY A 16 -34.41 -17.35 1.87
C GLY A 16 -33.09 -17.54 1.12
N THR A 17 -33.05 -17.16 -0.13
CA THR A 17 -31.80 -17.00 -0.89
C THR A 17 -30.99 -15.91 -0.20
N GLN A 18 -30.07 -16.33 0.68
CA GLN A 18 -29.05 -15.42 1.18
C GLN A 18 -28.18 -15.05 -0.01
N ASN A 19 -28.33 -13.82 -0.51
CA ASN A 19 -27.34 -13.25 -1.40
C ASN A 19 -25.98 -13.38 -0.71
N PRO A 20 -24.93 -13.87 -1.43
CA PRO A 20 -23.58 -13.83 -0.87
C PRO A 20 -23.30 -12.39 -0.43
N PRO A 21 -22.61 -12.20 0.73
CA PRO A 21 -22.29 -10.85 1.19
C PRO A 21 -21.58 -10.14 0.04
N ALA A 22 -22.04 -8.95 -0.32
CA ALA A 22 -21.40 -8.09 -1.30
C ALA A 22 -19.91 -8.09 -0.95
N ALA A 23 -19.04 -8.44 -1.90
CA ALA A 23 -17.61 -8.46 -1.70
C ALA A 23 -17.24 -7.13 -1.04
N SER A 24 -16.75 -7.16 0.20
CA SER A 24 -16.46 -5.96 0.96
C SER A 24 -15.51 -5.12 0.12
N GLN A 25 -15.93 -3.90 -0.18
CA GLN A 25 -15.11 -3.00 -0.98
C GLN A 25 -13.72 -2.90 -0.31
N ARG A 26 -12.67 -3.13 -1.08
CA ARG A 26 -11.29 -3.02 -0.55
C ARG A 26 -11.09 -1.65 0.06
N PHE A 27 -10.48 -1.61 1.24
CA PHE A 27 -10.30 -0.38 2.00
C PHE A 27 -9.50 0.68 1.22
N ASP A 28 -8.48 0.27 0.48
CA ASP A 28 -7.67 1.17 -0.34
C ASP A 28 -8.49 1.97 -1.37
N TYR A 29 -9.60 1.45 -1.87
CA TYR A 29 -10.49 2.19 -2.78
C TYR A 29 -11.21 3.36 -2.12
N LEU A 30 -11.39 3.34 -0.80
CA LEU A 30 -12.02 4.42 -0.06
C LEU A 30 -11.09 5.62 0.11
N VAL A 31 -9.78 5.39 0.23
CA VAL A 31 -8.83 6.41 0.67
C VAL A 31 -7.77 6.77 -0.38
N ARG A 32 -7.46 5.86 -1.29
CA ARG A 32 -6.32 5.97 -2.20
C ARG A 32 -6.32 7.24 -3.06
N ALA A 33 -7.45 7.56 -3.70
CA ALA A 33 -7.52 8.71 -4.59
C ALA A 33 -7.27 10.03 -3.84
N ASP A 34 -7.83 10.14 -2.63
CA ASP A 34 -7.66 11.31 -1.77
C ASP A 34 -6.27 11.37 -1.17
N PHE A 35 -5.69 10.22 -0.82
CA PHE A 35 -4.32 10.14 -0.36
C PHE A 35 -3.32 10.68 -1.39
N PHE A 36 -3.46 10.30 -2.66
CA PHE A 36 -2.56 10.81 -3.71
C PHE A 36 -2.71 12.30 -3.94
N ALA A 37 -3.93 12.80 -3.95
CA ALA A 37 -4.17 14.24 -4.06
C ALA A 37 -3.57 14.99 -2.86
N GLY A 38 -3.74 14.43 -1.65
CA GLY A 38 -3.15 14.96 -0.42
C GLY A 38 -1.62 14.97 -0.43
N ALA A 39 -1.00 13.88 -0.87
CA ALA A 39 0.45 13.78 -1.03
C ALA A 39 0.99 14.77 -2.09
N ALA A 40 0.16 15.12 -3.08
CA ALA A 40 0.47 16.16 -4.08
C ALA A 40 0.23 17.60 -3.57
N GLY A 41 -0.31 17.79 -2.36
CA GLY A 41 -0.47 19.09 -1.71
C GLY A 41 -1.91 19.51 -1.42
N ASP A 42 -2.92 18.68 -1.74
CA ASP A 42 -4.32 18.93 -1.38
C ASP A 42 -4.58 18.53 0.07
N GLU A 43 -4.39 19.49 0.98
CA GLU A 43 -4.52 19.26 2.42
C GLU A 43 -5.94 18.85 2.85
N ALA A 44 -6.98 19.30 2.14
CA ALA A 44 -8.35 18.94 2.45
C ALA A 44 -8.63 17.46 2.15
N ARG A 45 -8.10 16.96 1.04
CA ARG A 45 -8.22 15.54 0.69
C ARG A 45 -7.38 14.66 1.61
N LEU A 46 -6.20 15.11 2.03
CA LEU A 46 -5.42 14.39 3.04
C LEU A 46 -6.17 14.32 4.39
N ALA A 47 -6.79 15.42 4.82
CA ALA A 47 -7.59 15.46 6.03
C ALA A 47 -8.78 14.47 5.95
N HIS A 48 -9.44 14.38 4.81
CA HIS A 48 -10.52 13.40 4.59
C HIS A 48 -10.03 11.96 4.71
N VAL A 49 -8.85 11.62 4.16
CA VAL A 49 -8.25 10.28 4.36
C VAL A 49 -8.06 9.97 5.84
N MET A 50 -7.51 10.93 6.59
CA MET A 50 -7.26 10.76 8.02
C MET A 50 -8.57 10.51 8.79
N GLU A 51 -9.61 11.31 8.49
CA GLU A 51 -10.93 11.17 9.09
C GLU A 51 -11.56 9.80 8.79
N VAL A 52 -11.52 9.34 7.54
CA VAL A 52 -12.02 8.00 7.17
C VAL A 52 -11.30 6.90 7.94
N CYS A 53 -9.97 7.00 8.04
CA CYS A 53 -9.19 6.02 8.81
C CYS A 53 -9.55 6.06 10.31
N GLU A 54 -9.66 7.24 10.91
CA GLU A 54 -10.03 7.44 12.31
C GLU A 54 -11.42 6.84 12.61
N GLN A 55 -12.42 7.11 11.77
CA GLN A 55 -13.76 6.53 11.91
C GLN A 55 -13.76 4.99 11.87
N VAL A 56 -12.93 4.40 11.01
CA VAL A 56 -12.80 2.93 10.94
C VAL A 56 -12.08 2.39 12.18
N LEU A 57 -11.06 3.08 12.67
CA LEU A 57 -10.30 2.69 13.87
C LEU A 57 -11.12 2.85 15.15
N GLU A 58 -12.05 3.80 15.22
CA GLU A 58 -13.03 3.91 16.33
C GLU A 58 -13.93 2.67 16.41
N GLN A 59 -14.34 2.11 15.27
CA GLN A 59 -15.20 0.92 15.21
C GLN A 59 -14.41 -0.38 15.32
N ASN A 60 -13.20 -0.41 14.76
CA ASN A 60 -12.30 -1.55 14.78
C ASN A 60 -10.84 -1.08 15.01
N PRO A 61 -10.43 -0.96 16.29
CA PRO A 61 -9.07 -0.49 16.63
C PRO A 61 -7.92 -1.34 16.07
N ASN A 62 -8.21 -2.55 15.60
CA ASN A 62 -7.24 -3.47 15.02
C ASN A 62 -7.38 -3.59 13.49
N HIS A 63 -7.96 -2.59 12.80
CA HIS A 63 -8.08 -2.62 11.35
C HIS A 63 -6.73 -2.29 10.68
N PRO A 64 -6.03 -3.29 10.09
CA PRO A 64 -4.62 -3.10 9.68
C PRO A 64 -4.47 -2.10 8.52
N GLU A 65 -5.40 -2.11 7.56
CA GLU A 65 -5.32 -1.17 6.43
C GLU A 65 -5.61 0.26 6.86
N ALA A 66 -6.52 0.49 7.83
CA ALA A 66 -6.76 1.83 8.37
C ALA A 66 -5.51 2.36 9.11
N HIS A 67 -4.83 1.53 9.89
CA HIS A 67 -3.55 1.91 10.51
C HIS A 67 -2.48 2.30 9.50
N VAL A 68 -2.29 1.50 8.44
CA VAL A 68 -1.24 1.81 7.46
C VAL A 68 -1.53 3.09 6.68
N TRP A 69 -2.77 3.35 6.28
CA TRP A 69 -3.13 4.56 5.55
C TRP A 69 -3.14 5.82 6.43
N HIS A 70 -3.59 5.70 7.70
CA HIS A 70 -3.50 6.79 8.67
C HIS A 70 -2.04 7.14 8.96
N GLY A 71 -1.20 6.15 9.28
CA GLY A 71 0.23 6.34 9.47
C GLY A 71 0.93 6.95 8.25
N ALA A 72 0.53 6.52 7.03
CA ALA A 72 1.01 7.12 5.78
C ALA A 72 0.65 8.61 5.67
N GLY A 73 -0.57 8.99 6.04
CA GLY A 73 -1.02 10.38 6.08
C GLY A 73 -0.21 11.23 7.08
N LEU A 74 0.12 10.67 8.25
CA LEU A 74 1.00 11.32 9.22
C LEU A 74 2.40 11.56 8.64
N LEU A 75 2.98 10.60 7.88
CA LEU A 75 4.27 10.80 7.23
C LEU A 75 4.23 11.88 6.15
N VAL A 76 3.12 11.99 5.39
CA VAL A 76 2.93 13.09 4.43
C VAL A 76 2.93 14.44 5.13
N ARG A 77 2.19 14.57 6.24
CA ARG A 77 2.17 15.79 7.07
C ARG A 77 3.55 16.10 7.66
N ALA A 78 4.24 15.09 8.18
CA ALA A 78 5.61 15.24 8.67
C ALA A 78 6.55 15.79 7.59
N GLY A 79 6.50 15.22 6.39
CA GLY A 79 7.27 15.69 5.23
C GLY A 79 6.94 17.15 4.86
N GLY A 80 5.67 17.55 5.00
CA GLY A 80 5.24 18.96 4.84
C GLY A 80 5.87 19.88 5.86
N ALA A 81 5.91 19.49 7.13
CA ALA A 81 6.56 20.25 8.22
C ALA A 81 8.07 20.34 8.00
N PHE A 82 8.74 19.24 7.68
CA PHE A 82 10.19 19.22 7.41
C PHE A 82 10.59 20.13 6.24
N ARG A 83 9.80 20.16 5.15
CA ARG A 83 10.06 21.09 4.03
C ARG A 83 9.95 22.58 4.43
N LYS A 84 9.14 22.88 5.45
CA LYS A 84 9.03 24.24 6.04
C LYS A 84 10.11 24.52 7.10
N GLY A 85 10.99 23.57 7.41
CA GLY A 85 11.99 23.66 8.46
C GLY A 85 11.44 23.42 9.86
N ASP A 86 10.18 23.05 10.02
CA ASP A 86 9.54 22.81 11.31
C ASP A 86 9.78 21.36 11.79
N MET A 87 10.96 21.16 12.36
CA MET A 87 11.37 19.87 12.92
C MET A 87 10.55 19.51 14.17
N ALA A 88 10.12 20.51 14.94
CA ALA A 88 9.36 20.30 16.16
C ALA A 88 7.96 19.74 15.88
N ALA A 89 7.30 20.20 14.82
CA ALA A 89 6.04 19.64 14.37
C ALA A 89 6.22 18.33 13.58
N GLY A 90 7.25 18.24 12.74
CA GLY A 90 7.47 17.08 11.87
C GLY A 90 7.89 15.82 12.61
N GLY A 91 8.75 15.92 13.61
CA GLY A 91 9.29 14.77 14.34
C GLY A 91 8.20 13.88 14.97
N PRO A 92 7.33 14.42 15.83
CA PRO A 92 6.25 13.64 16.46
C PRO A 92 5.28 13.00 15.46
N LEU A 93 4.98 13.69 14.34
CA LEU A 93 4.14 13.14 13.28
C LEU A 93 4.81 11.95 12.59
N PHE A 94 6.11 12.07 12.32
CA PHE A 94 6.89 11.02 11.70
C PHE A 94 6.96 9.77 12.59
N ASP A 95 7.28 9.94 13.88
CA ASP A 95 7.39 8.85 14.84
C ASP A 95 6.04 8.14 15.03
N ARG A 96 4.95 8.91 15.17
CA ARG A 96 3.61 8.35 15.27
C ARG A 96 3.22 7.59 14.00
N GLY A 97 3.48 8.15 12.83
CA GLY A 97 3.17 7.51 11.56
C GLY A 97 3.91 6.18 11.39
N LEU A 98 5.21 6.13 11.71
CA LEU A 98 5.99 4.88 11.69
C LEU A 98 5.43 3.85 12.69
N LYS A 99 5.04 4.29 13.89
CA LYS A 99 4.45 3.40 14.89
C LYS A 99 3.17 2.76 14.37
N GLU A 100 2.23 3.53 13.84
CA GLU A 100 0.96 3.02 13.30
C GLU A 100 1.18 2.07 12.11
N MET A 101 2.11 2.38 11.22
CA MET A 101 2.48 1.50 10.10
C MET A 101 3.14 0.19 10.58
N ASN A 102 3.87 0.21 11.70
CA ASN A 102 4.43 -1.00 12.31
C ASN A 102 3.35 -1.84 13.01
N GLU A 103 2.38 -1.20 13.65
CA GLU A 103 1.19 -1.86 14.21
C GLU A 103 0.38 -2.55 13.11
N ALA A 104 0.15 -1.88 11.98
CA ALA A 104 -0.51 -2.47 10.81
C ALA A 104 0.21 -3.75 10.33
N LEU A 105 1.54 -3.69 10.22
CA LEU A 105 2.34 -4.84 9.81
C LEU A 105 2.26 -5.99 10.84
N ALA A 106 2.27 -5.68 12.14
CA ALA A 106 2.13 -6.68 13.19
C ALA A 106 0.75 -7.35 13.18
N LEU A 107 -0.30 -6.59 12.89
CA LEU A 107 -1.68 -7.10 12.79
C LEU A 107 -1.89 -7.98 11.55
N ALA A 108 -1.25 -7.65 10.43
CA ALA A 108 -1.46 -8.35 9.16
C ALA A 108 -0.16 -8.44 8.33
N PRO A 109 0.83 -9.28 8.75
CA PRO A 109 2.15 -9.32 8.13
C PRO A 109 2.15 -9.86 6.69
N ASP A 110 1.08 -10.53 6.29
CA ASP A 110 0.92 -11.14 4.97
C ASP A 110 -0.20 -10.46 4.13
N ASN A 111 -0.66 -9.28 4.53
CA ASN A 111 -1.66 -8.55 3.77
C ASN A 111 -0.99 -7.59 2.76
N PRO A 112 -1.12 -7.81 1.42
CA PRO A 112 -0.61 -6.88 0.42
C PRO A 112 -1.17 -5.45 0.56
N GLY A 113 -2.40 -5.29 1.09
CA GLY A 113 -3.02 -3.99 1.39
C GLY A 113 -2.32 -3.23 2.52
N VAL A 114 -1.45 -3.89 3.29
CA VAL A 114 -0.56 -3.28 4.28
C VAL A 114 0.87 -3.17 3.74
N LEU A 115 1.40 -4.26 3.21
CA LEU A 115 2.80 -4.36 2.77
C LEU A 115 3.15 -3.32 1.69
N ILE A 116 2.29 -3.18 0.69
CA ILE A 116 2.57 -2.32 -0.47
C ILE A 116 2.49 -0.83 -0.10
N PRO A 117 1.40 -0.33 0.53
CA PRO A 117 1.35 1.06 0.96
C PRO A 117 2.47 1.42 1.92
N ARG A 118 2.76 0.53 2.90
CA ARG A 118 3.85 0.76 3.84
C ARG A 118 5.19 0.88 3.14
N GLY A 119 5.53 -0.06 2.26
CA GLY A 119 6.79 -0.04 1.51
C GLY A 119 6.94 1.21 0.65
N ALA A 120 5.90 1.58 -0.11
CA ALA A 120 5.90 2.74 -0.98
C ALA A 120 6.08 4.06 -0.20
N VAL A 121 5.37 4.21 0.93
CA VAL A 121 5.46 5.42 1.76
C VAL A 121 6.84 5.53 2.42
N LEU A 122 7.43 4.41 2.86
CA LEU A 122 8.79 4.41 3.40
C LEU A 122 9.83 4.79 2.34
N PHE A 123 9.70 4.32 1.10
CA PHE A 123 10.57 4.77 0.01
C PHE A 123 10.45 6.27 -0.23
N GLU A 124 9.23 6.81 -0.25
CA GLU A 124 9.00 8.24 -0.48
C GLU A 124 9.53 9.09 0.68
N ALA A 125 9.19 8.75 1.92
CA ALA A 125 9.60 9.47 3.12
C ALA A 125 11.13 9.55 3.27
N THR A 126 11.85 8.57 2.74
CA THR A 126 13.33 8.49 2.86
C THR A 126 14.10 9.12 1.69
N ARG A 127 13.42 9.69 0.66
CA ARG A 127 14.10 10.23 -0.55
C ARG A 127 15.10 11.33 -0.24
N ASN A 128 14.79 12.19 0.72
CA ASN A 128 15.60 13.33 1.09
C ASN A 128 16.28 13.18 2.46
N MET A 129 16.27 11.95 3.01
CA MET A 129 16.99 11.68 4.26
C MET A 129 18.48 11.40 4.00
N PRO A 130 19.35 11.72 4.95
CA PRO A 130 20.73 11.21 4.94
C PRO A 130 20.76 9.68 4.79
N PRO A 131 21.68 9.12 3.98
CA PRO A 131 21.70 7.69 3.65
C PRO A 131 21.72 6.77 4.89
N GLU A 132 22.42 7.16 5.95
CA GLU A 132 22.54 6.41 7.20
C GLU A 132 21.20 6.33 7.96
N MET A 133 20.39 7.38 7.92
CA MET A 133 19.04 7.41 8.50
C MET A 133 18.02 6.69 7.62
N ALA A 134 18.17 6.83 6.30
CA ALA A 134 17.26 6.22 5.33
C ALA A 134 17.41 4.68 5.28
N ARG A 135 18.62 4.17 5.44
CA ARG A 135 18.97 2.76 5.20
C ARG A 135 18.05 1.75 5.91
N PRO A 136 17.79 1.84 7.23
CA PRO A 136 16.90 0.87 7.92
C PRO A 136 15.46 0.91 7.39
N LEU A 137 14.96 2.09 7.04
CA LEU A 137 13.61 2.25 6.49
C LEU A 137 13.51 1.71 5.06
N VAL A 138 14.54 1.93 4.24
CA VAL A 138 14.63 1.36 2.88
C VAL A 138 14.71 -0.17 2.96
N GLN A 139 15.48 -0.74 3.90
CA GLN A 139 15.51 -2.20 4.11
C GLN A 139 14.13 -2.74 4.48
N SER A 140 13.42 -2.06 5.38
CA SER A 140 12.05 -2.45 5.75
C SER A 140 11.07 -2.36 4.56
N ALA A 141 11.21 -1.33 3.71
CA ALA A 141 10.39 -1.21 2.50
C ALA A 141 10.65 -2.34 1.51
N VAL A 142 11.94 -2.70 1.29
CA VAL A 142 12.33 -3.84 0.44
C VAL A 142 11.73 -5.15 0.98
N GLN A 143 11.85 -5.42 2.28
CA GLN A 143 11.25 -6.62 2.90
C GLN A 143 9.74 -6.70 2.68
N ASN A 144 9.03 -5.58 2.80
CA ASN A 144 7.60 -5.55 2.53
C ASN A 144 7.28 -5.91 1.06
N TYR A 145 8.04 -5.37 0.12
CA TYR A 145 7.83 -5.65 -1.30
C TYR A 145 8.28 -7.06 -1.70
N GLU A 146 9.34 -7.61 -1.09
CA GLU A 146 9.70 -9.02 -1.29
C GLU A 146 8.59 -9.93 -0.79
N ARG A 147 8.05 -9.66 0.40
CA ARG A 147 6.95 -10.44 0.94
C ARG A 147 5.68 -10.31 0.08
N ALA A 148 5.36 -9.12 -0.39
CA ALA A 148 4.23 -8.91 -1.31
C ALA A 148 4.42 -9.69 -2.62
N LEU A 149 5.63 -9.71 -3.19
CA LEU A 149 5.95 -10.46 -4.39
C LEU A 149 5.81 -11.97 -4.18
N GLU A 150 6.27 -12.50 -3.04
CA GLU A 150 6.10 -13.92 -2.67
C GLU A 150 4.62 -14.30 -2.58
N ILE A 151 3.81 -13.50 -1.89
CA ILE A 151 2.37 -13.74 -1.74
C ILE A 151 1.66 -13.70 -3.09
N GLN A 152 2.03 -12.78 -3.96
CA GLN A 152 1.43 -12.61 -5.27
C GLN A 152 2.01 -13.56 -6.34
N ALA A 153 3.09 -14.30 -6.04
CA ALA A 153 3.75 -15.15 -7.02
C ALA A 153 2.82 -16.12 -7.77
N PRO A 154 1.84 -16.80 -7.13
CA PRO A 154 0.94 -17.71 -7.84
C PRO A 154 0.04 -17.01 -8.88
N ALA A 155 -0.29 -15.73 -8.63
CA ALA A 155 -1.15 -14.93 -9.51
C ALA A 155 -0.36 -13.89 -10.32
N PHE A 156 0.96 -13.81 -10.17
CA PHE A 156 1.79 -12.75 -10.73
C PHE A 156 1.64 -12.64 -12.26
N ALA A 157 1.58 -13.76 -12.97
CA ALA A 157 1.41 -13.76 -14.42
C ALA A 157 0.10 -13.07 -14.88
N ALA A 158 -0.96 -13.18 -14.07
CA ALA A 158 -2.27 -12.59 -14.35
C ALA A 158 -2.38 -11.11 -13.95
N LEU A 159 -1.41 -10.55 -13.19
CA LEU A 159 -1.40 -9.13 -12.88
C LEU A 159 -1.20 -8.29 -14.15
N GLY A 160 -1.85 -7.13 -14.22
CA GLY A 160 -1.58 -6.16 -15.28
C GLY A 160 -0.19 -5.52 -15.15
N ASP A 161 0.33 -5.02 -16.26
CA ASP A 161 1.68 -4.42 -16.34
C ASP A 161 1.89 -3.29 -15.33
N HIS A 162 0.86 -2.50 -15.04
CA HIS A 162 0.95 -1.46 -14.02
C HIS A 162 1.31 -2.05 -12.65
N ALA A 163 0.58 -3.04 -12.17
CA ALA A 163 0.82 -3.65 -10.86
C ALA A 163 2.17 -4.38 -10.79
N LYS A 164 2.52 -5.13 -11.85
CA LYS A 164 3.85 -5.77 -11.97
C LYS A 164 4.96 -4.74 -11.94
N GLY A 165 4.81 -3.67 -12.73
CA GLY A 165 5.81 -2.62 -12.86
C GLY A 165 6.05 -1.88 -11.55
N GLU A 166 5.01 -1.53 -10.80
CA GLU A 166 5.15 -0.86 -9.49
C GLU A 166 5.88 -1.74 -8.48
N LEU A 167 5.50 -3.01 -8.37
CA LEU A 167 6.11 -3.94 -7.42
C LEU A 167 7.59 -4.21 -7.75
N LEU A 168 7.88 -4.55 -9.01
CA LEU A 168 9.24 -4.85 -9.44
C LEU A 168 10.14 -3.62 -9.42
N PHE A 169 9.62 -2.44 -9.81
CA PHE A 169 10.39 -1.20 -9.78
C PHE A 169 10.70 -0.75 -8.35
N GLY A 170 9.75 -0.89 -7.42
CA GLY A 170 10.00 -0.61 -6.01
C GLY A 170 11.13 -1.47 -5.44
N LEU A 171 11.16 -2.76 -5.76
CA LEU A 171 12.28 -3.65 -5.40
C LEU A 171 13.60 -3.22 -6.05
N ALA A 172 13.57 -2.90 -7.34
CA ALA A 172 14.76 -2.44 -8.07
C ALA A 172 15.34 -1.16 -7.46
N GLU A 173 14.48 -0.15 -7.19
CA GLU A 173 14.89 1.11 -6.56
C GLU A 173 15.42 0.86 -5.15
N GLY A 174 14.73 0.06 -4.35
CA GLY A 174 15.13 -0.26 -2.98
C GLY A 174 16.51 -0.89 -2.93
N TRP A 175 16.76 -1.92 -3.73
CA TRP A 175 18.07 -2.58 -3.81
C TRP A 175 19.15 -1.64 -4.34
N SER A 176 18.83 -0.77 -5.32
CA SER A 176 19.76 0.26 -5.81
C SER A 176 20.16 1.22 -4.69
N ARG A 177 19.22 1.70 -3.90
CA ARG A 177 19.47 2.60 -2.74
C ARG A 177 20.26 1.94 -1.62
N LEU A 178 20.18 0.62 -1.49
CA LEU A 178 20.98 -0.16 -0.55
C LEU A 178 22.40 -0.45 -1.04
N GLY A 179 22.70 -0.14 -2.30
CA GLY A 179 24.00 -0.41 -2.95
C GLY A 179 24.12 -1.82 -3.53
N GLU A 180 23.03 -2.60 -3.55
CA GLU A 180 22.97 -3.96 -4.07
C GLU A 180 22.72 -3.94 -5.60
N THR A 181 23.71 -3.44 -6.35
CA THR A 181 23.57 -3.13 -7.78
C THR A 181 23.11 -4.31 -8.63
N GLU A 182 23.63 -5.53 -8.38
CA GLU A 182 23.26 -6.72 -9.15
C GLU A 182 21.81 -7.17 -8.88
N LYS A 183 21.33 -7.02 -7.63
CA LYS A 183 19.92 -7.27 -7.31
C LYS A 183 19.03 -6.24 -7.96
N ALA A 184 19.41 -4.95 -7.88
CA ALA A 184 18.70 -3.87 -8.53
C ALA A 184 18.56 -4.11 -10.04
N ARG A 185 19.67 -4.46 -10.71
CA ARG A 185 19.72 -4.76 -12.16
C ARG A 185 18.72 -5.85 -12.53
N ARG A 186 18.73 -6.99 -11.83
CA ARG A 186 17.79 -8.09 -12.08
C ARG A 186 16.33 -7.66 -11.99
N TYR A 187 15.98 -6.83 -11.02
CA TYR A 187 14.61 -6.35 -10.90
C TYR A 187 14.27 -5.30 -11.98
N PHE A 188 15.17 -4.41 -12.37
CA PHE A 188 14.95 -3.50 -13.50
C PHE A 188 14.78 -4.25 -14.83
N GLU A 189 15.55 -5.29 -15.07
CA GLU A 189 15.39 -6.17 -16.24
C GLU A 189 14.00 -6.86 -16.21
N ARG A 190 13.56 -7.31 -15.05
CA ARG A 190 12.21 -7.86 -14.89
C ARG A 190 11.11 -6.83 -15.14
N VAL A 191 11.26 -5.57 -14.71
CA VAL A 191 10.30 -4.51 -15.08
C VAL A 191 10.14 -4.43 -16.59
N ILE A 192 11.26 -4.46 -17.34
CA ILE A 192 11.25 -4.34 -18.80
C ILE A 192 10.61 -5.57 -19.46
N ALA A 193 10.86 -6.77 -18.93
CA ALA A 193 10.40 -8.04 -19.49
C ALA A 193 8.95 -8.35 -19.09
N ASP A 194 8.63 -8.24 -17.79
CA ASP A 194 7.37 -8.70 -17.22
C ASP A 194 6.26 -7.64 -17.26
N ALA A 195 6.61 -6.36 -17.47
CA ALA A 195 5.70 -5.21 -17.44
C ALA A 195 6.02 -4.17 -18.54
N PRO A 196 6.09 -4.57 -19.82
CA PRO A 196 6.59 -3.72 -20.90
C PRO A 196 5.79 -2.42 -21.12
N SER A 197 4.51 -2.40 -20.80
CA SER A 197 3.63 -1.22 -20.91
C SER A 197 3.46 -0.45 -19.59
N SER A 198 4.21 -0.81 -18.54
CA SER A 198 4.21 -0.05 -17.29
C SER A 198 4.84 1.33 -17.45
N GLY A 199 4.29 2.34 -16.75
CA GLY A 199 4.92 3.66 -16.63
C GLY A 199 6.31 3.66 -16.00
N GLN A 200 6.70 2.56 -15.35
CA GLN A 200 8.03 2.39 -14.75
C GLN A 200 9.08 1.87 -15.75
N THR A 201 8.67 1.27 -16.87
CA THR A 201 9.57 0.66 -17.86
C THR A 201 10.57 1.66 -18.47
N PRO A 202 10.19 2.91 -18.84
CA PRO A 202 11.17 3.88 -19.32
C PRO A 202 12.23 4.21 -18.26
N LYS A 203 11.85 4.30 -16.98
CA LYS A 203 12.79 4.58 -15.88
C LYS A 203 13.74 3.40 -15.65
N ALA A 204 13.23 2.16 -15.74
CA ALA A 204 14.05 0.95 -15.66
C ALA A 204 15.07 0.89 -16.77
N ARG A 205 14.71 1.20 -18.02
CA ARG A 205 15.64 1.30 -19.16
C ARG A 205 16.72 2.36 -18.94
N THR A 206 16.33 3.53 -18.40
CA THR A 206 17.28 4.58 -18.08
C THR A 206 18.28 4.11 -17.03
N TRP A 207 17.81 3.45 -15.96
CA TRP A 207 18.72 2.93 -14.93
C TRP A 207 19.69 1.87 -15.49
N ILE A 208 19.22 0.94 -16.32
CA ILE A 208 20.09 -0.06 -16.98
C ILE A 208 21.18 0.60 -17.81
N ALA A 209 20.85 1.71 -18.49
CA ALA A 209 21.81 2.43 -19.35
C ALA A 209 22.78 3.33 -18.57
N THR A 210 22.35 3.91 -17.44
CA THR A 210 23.09 4.99 -16.76
C THR A 210 23.51 4.68 -15.32
N GLY A 211 22.96 3.62 -14.72
CA GLY A 211 23.12 3.30 -13.29
C GLY A 211 22.35 4.23 -12.36
N SER A 212 21.46 5.09 -12.87
CA SER A 212 20.72 6.06 -12.07
C SER A 212 19.25 6.20 -12.50
N ILE A 213 18.38 6.51 -11.53
CA ILE A 213 16.98 6.85 -11.81
C ILE A 213 16.90 8.34 -12.15
N PRO A 214 16.15 8.74 -13.20
CA PRO A 214 15.98 10.15 -13.54
C PRO A 214 15.43 10.96 -12.36
N LYS A 215 16.04 12.12 -12.09
CA LYS A 215 15.52 13.06 -11.09
C LYS A 215 14.15 13.59 -11.55
N GLY A 216 13.20 13.72 -10.62
CA GLY A 216 11.88 14.27 -10.94
C GLY A 216 10.86 13.23 -11.43
N SER A 217 11.17 11.94 -11.39
CA SER A 217 10.14 10.90 -11.48
C SER A 217 9.21 11.07 -10.28
N GLY A 218 8.01 11.64 -10.52
CA GLY A 218 7.02 12.00 -9.49
C GLY A 218 6.65 10.86 -8.54
N PRO A 219 5.74 11.10 -7.58
CA PRO A 219 5.38 10.13 -6.57
C PRO A 219 5.02 8.79 -7.22
N GLN A 220 5.59 7.72 -6.71
CA GLN A 220 5.26 6.37 -7.16
C GLN A 220 3.85 6.04 -6.70
N CYS A 221 3.12 5.27 -7.51
CA CYS A 221 1.77 4.88 -7.18
C CYS A 221 1.77 3.99 -5.94
N ILE A 222 1.10 4.44 -4.87
CA ILE A 222 0.95 3.70 -3.63
C ILE A 222 -0.38 2.93 -3.70
N GLY A 223 -0.35 1.61 -3.93
CA GLY A 223 -1.53 0.77 -3.71
C GLY A 223 -2.44 0.47 -4.90
N CYS A 224 -1.94 0.41 -6.14
CA CYS A 224 -2.70 -0.10 -7.28
C CYS A 224 -2.47 -1.60 -7.50
N HIS A 225 -3.08 -2.44 -6.68
CA HIS A 225 -3.16 -3.87 -6.94
C HIS A 225 -4.63 -4.28 -7.01
N LYS A 226 -5.09 -4.56 -8.23
CA LYS A 226 -6.38 -5.20 -8.46
C LYS A 226 -6.28 -6.68 -8.15
#